data_6b1dc5b547f2f889029d61d9de5e443d
#
_entry.id   6b1dc5b547f2f889029d61d9de5e443d
#
_cell.length_a   1.000
_cell.length_b   1.000
_cell.length_c   1.000
_cell.angle_alpha   90.00
_cell.angle_beta   90.00
_cell.angle_gamma   90.00
#
_symmetry.space_group_name_H-M   'P 1'
#
loop_
_entity.id
_entity.type
_entity.pdbx_description
1 polymer ?
#
loop_
_entity_poly.entity_id
_entity_poly.type
_entity_poly.pdbx_seq_one_letter_code
_entity_poly.pdbx_strand_id
1 'polypeptide(L)'
;ELISGKVIADIICIDVTIVNGVEEAELLRSSYPKAVIIIMADTSVSPILYMKPSIMAASLILRPYSADDVHAVINEIFEKFIVTDDDEEVFVIDSRDDKYRIPLADILFFESRQKKIYACTEGEEYGFYDTMDNLEEKMNDNFIRCHRGYLVNKHEIDRIMISKNELYLKNDICLPVSRSYKAGLKELGI
;
A
#
# COMPACT_ATOMS: atom_id res chain seq x y z
N GLU A 1 18.02 -19.79 -5.05
CA GLU A 1 16.59 -19.77 -5.46
C GLU A 1 15.93 -18.42 -5.19
N LEU A 2 16.20 -17.75 -4.04
CA LEU A 2 15.70 -16.40 -3.75
C LEU A 2 16.18 -15.37 -4.80
N ILE A 3 17.45 -15.42 -5.17
CA ILE A 3 18.06 -14.48 -6.15
C ILE A 3 17.46 -14.65 -7.58
N SER A 4 16.86 -15.79 -7.89
CA SER A 4 16.21 -16.03 -9.19
C SER A 4 14.81 -15.41 -9.33
N GLY A 5 14.29 -14.74 -8.29
CA GLY A 5 13.00 -14.02 -8.32
C GLY A 5 11.75 -14.91 -8.43
N LYS A 6 11.88 -16.20 -8.22
CA LYS A 6 10.76 -17.16 -8.32
C LYS A 6 9.99 -17.39 -7.01
N VAL A 7 10.47 -16.83 -5.91
CA VAL A 7 9.86 -16.98 -4.59
C VAL A 7 9.35 -15.61 -4.15
N ILE A 8 8.12 -15.53 -3.64
CA ILE A 8 7.61 -14.34 -2.97
C ILE A 8 8.17 -14.36 -1.54
N ALA A 9 8.79 -13.26 -1.10
CA ALA A 9 9.34 -13.12 0.23
C ALA A 9 8.96 -11.75 0.81
N ASP A 10 8.22 -11.76 1.91
CA ASP A 10 7.84 -10.56 2.66
C ASP A 10 8.87 -10.22 3.73
N ILE A 11 9.51 -11.25 4.33
CA ILE A 11 10.60 -11.11 5.30
C ILE A 11 11.79 -11.92 4.84
N ILE A 12 12.98 -11.31 4.90
CA ILE A 12 14.26 -11.93 4.54
C ILE A 12 15.22 -11.75 5.71
N CYS A 13 15.70 -12.88 6.27
CA CYS A 13 16.82 -12.89 7.23
C CYS A 13 18.09 -13.25 6.48
N ILE A 14 19.12 -12.43 6.59
CA ILE A 14 20.42 -12.68 5.96
C ILE A 14 21.58 -12.53 6.94
N ASP A 15 22.48 -13.52 6.91
CA ASP A 15 23.71 -13.51 7.69
C ASP A 15 24.83 -12.86 6.88
N VAL A 16 25.28 -11.68 7.30
CA VAL A 16 26.34 -10.95 6.60
C VAL A 16 27.75 -11.37 7.01
N THR A 17 27.88 -12.33 7.93
CA THR A 17 29.18 -12.89 8.33
C THR A 17 29.68 -14.00 7.38
N ILE A 18 28.81 -14.50 6.52
CA ILE A 18 29.17 -15.47 5.48
C ILE A 18 29.90 -14.79 4.32
N VAL A 19 30.58 -15.59 3.51
CA VAL A 19 31.25 -15.12 2.30
C VAL A 19 30.23 -14.45 1.37
N ASN A 20 30.50 -13.22 0.96
CA ASN A 20 29.65 -12.36 0.12
C ASN A 20 28.25 -12.01 0.75
N GLY A 21 28.08 -12.15 2.06
CA GLY A 21 26.81 -11.92 2.71
C GLY A 21 26.28 -10.48 2.59
N VAL A 22 27.19 -9.50 2.55
CA VAL A 22 26.82 -8.08 2.33
C VAL A 22 26.35 -7.85 0.89
N GLU A 23 27.08 -8.37 -0.08
CA GLU A 23 26.73 -8.29 -1.51
C GLU A 23 25.42 -9.00 -1.81
N GLU A 24 25.19 -10.15 -1.19
CA GLU A 24 23.92 -10.87 -1.29
C GLU A 24 22.75 -10.06 -0.70
N ALA A 25 22.96 -9.34 0.41
CA ALA A 25 21.94 -8.46 1.00
C ALA A 25 21.54 -7.34 0.03
N GLU A 26 22.51 -6.72 -0.67
CA GLU A 26 22.22 -5.72 -1.69
C GLU A 26 21.47 -6.28 -2.89
N LEU A 27 21.82 -7.49 -3.35
CA LEU A 27 21.12 -8.19 -4.43
C LEU A 27 19.68 -8.55 -4.03
N LEU A 28 19.48 -9.02 -2.81
CA LEU A 28 18.16 -9.35 -2.29
C LEU A 28 17.29 -8.09 -2.18
N ARG A 29 17.80 -6.95 -1.73
CA ARG A 29 17.07 -5.69 -1.74
C ARG A 29 16.64 -5.28 -3.15
N SER A 30 17.52 -5.44 -4.12
CA SER A 30 17.21 -5.12 -5.53
C SER A 30 16.14 -6.04 -6.11
N SER A 31 16.14 -7.32 -5.72
CA SER A 31 15.18 -8.33 -6.20
C SER A 31 13.83 -8.26 -5.45
N TYR A 32 13.85 -7.81 -4.20
CA TYR A 32 12.69 -7.71 -3.30
C TYR A 32 12.59 -6.31 -2.69
N PRO A 33 12.20 -5.28 -3.45
CA PRO A 33 12.22 -3.90 -2.99
C PRO A 33 11.33 -3.63 -1.77
N LYS A 34 10.26 -4.39 -1.60
CA LYS A 34 9.28 -4.25 -0.52
C LYS A 34 9.52 -5.17 0.68
N ALA A 35 10.38 -6.18 0.56
CA ALA A 35 10.62 -7.14 1.64
C ALA A 35 11.27 -6.46 2.86
N VAL A 36 10.88 -6.90 4.04
CA VAL A 36 11.53 -6.53 5.31
C VAL A 36 12.83 -7.32 5.44
N ILE A 37 13.98 -6.64 5.44
CA ILE A 37 15.30 -7.30 5.57
C ILE A 37 15.79 -7.21 7.02
N ILE A 38 16.09 -8.36 7.61
CA ILE A 38 16.73 -8.50 8.92
C ILE A 38 18.17 -8.95 8.69
N ILE A 39 19.13 -8.17 9.20
CA ILE A 39 20.54 -8.54 9.15
C ILE A 39 20.89 -9.36 10.40
N MET A 40 21.59 -10.47 10.19
CA MET A 40 22.27 -11.21 11.24
C MET A 40 23.77 -10.97 11.12
N ALA A 41 24.41 -10.52 12.19
CA ALA A 41 25.83 -10.16 12.20
C ALA A 41 26.49 -10.53 13.52
N ASP A 42 27.82 -10.37 13.57
CA ASP A 42 28.63 -10.38 14.78
C ASP A 42 29.68 -9.25 14.71
N THR A 43 30.62 -9.24 15.64
CA THR A 43 31.67 -8.23 15.73
C THR A 43 32.76 -8.33 14.66
N SER A 44 32.75 -9.40 13.84
CA SER A 44 33.74 -9.61 12.77
C SER A 44 33.50 -8.73 11.54
N VAL A 45 32.24 -8.29 11.33
CA VAL A 45 31.84 -7.46 10.21
C VAL A 45 31.45 -6.05 10.70
N SER A 46 32.11 -5.04 10.14
CA SER A 46 31.81 -3.65 10.52
C SER A 46 30.38 -3.24 10.11
N PRO A 47 29.58 -2.67 11.03
CA PRO A 47 28.23 -2.22 10.73
C PRO A 47 28.12 -1.27 9.53
N ILE A 48 29.13 -0.47 9.26
CA ILE A 48 29.14 0.45 8.11
C ILE A 48 29.02 -0.28 6.76
N LEU A 49 29.37 -1.56 6.71
CA LEU A 49 29.32 -2.35 5.48
C LEU A 49 27.89 -2.83 5.14
N TYR A 50 27.02 -3.03 6.14
CA TYR A 50 25.68 -3.56 5.94
C TYR A 50 24.54 -2.61 6.37
N MET A 51 24.83 -1.61 7.21
CA MET A 51 23.87 -0.56 7.57
C MET A 51 23.92 0.58 6.53
N LYS A 52 23.55 0.27 5.29
CA LYS A 52 23.59 1.24 4.16
C LYS A 52 22.22 1.38 3.49
N PRO A 53 21.98 2.52 2.82
CA PRO A 53 20.74 2.75 2.06
C PRO A 53 20.50 1.70 0.95
N SER A 54 21.55 1.09 0.38
CA SER A 54 21.42 0.04 -0.64
C SER A 54 20.82 -1.28 -0.11
N ILE A 55 20.85 -1.49 1.21
CA ILE A 55 20.27 -2.68 1.87
C ILE A 55 18.96 -2.32 2.55
N MET A 56 18.89 -1.15 3.22
CA MET A 56 17.71 -0.69 3.97
C MET A 56 17.21 -1.77 4.95
N ALA A 57 18.11 -2.27 5.81
CA ALA A 57 17.73 -3.24 6.82
C ALA A 57 16.74 -2.63 7.82
N ALA A 58 15.67 -3.37 8.12
CA ALA A 58 14.66 -2.97 9.10
C ALA A 58 15.10 -3.27 10.53
N SER A 59 15.89 -4.32 10.73
CA SER A 59 16.41 -4.71 12.05
C SER A 59 17.74 -5.46 11.96
N LEU A 60 18.40 -5.58 13.10
CA LEU A 60 19.72 -6.21 13.26
C LEU A 60 19.69 -7.17 14.44
N ILE A 61 20.15 -8.41 14.23
CA ILE A 61 20.36 -9.41 15.28
C ILE A 61 21.86 -9.66 15.39
N LEU A 62 22.45 -9.33 16.54
CA LEU A 62 23.87 -9.50 16.80
C LEU A 62 24.16 -10.80 17.58
N ARG A 63 25.16 -11.57 17.14
CA ARG A 63 25.66 -12.73 17.90
C ARG A 63 26.52 -12.28 19.09
N PRO A 64 26.44 -13.00 20.25
CA PRO A 64 25.55 -14.14 20.53
C PRO A 64 24.11 -13.68 20.77
N TYR A 65 23.11 -14.39 20.24
CA TYR A 65 21.69 -14.11 20.46
C TYR A 65 20.97 -15.35 21.04
N SER A 66 19.93 -15.11 21.79
CA SER A 66 19.00 -16.12 22.31
C SER A 66 17.78 -16.27 21.39
N ALA A 67 16.98 -17.30 21.61
CA ALA A 67 15.69 -17.44 20.95
C ALA A 67 14.74 -16.26 21.28
N ASP A 68 14.80 -15.75 22.49
CA ASP A 68 13.97 -14.60 22.92
C ASP A 68 14.34 -13.30 22.18
N ASP A 69 15.63 -13.08 21.90
CA ASP A 69 16.07 -11.93 21.10
C ASP A 69 15.52 -12.00 19.68
N VAL A 70 15.54 -13.20 19.07
CA VAL A 70 14.98 -13.42 17.74
C VAL A 70 13.46 -13.22 17.75
N HIS A 71 12.76 -13.77 18.73
CA HIS A 71 11.31 -13.58 18.88
C HIS A 71 10.93 -12.12 19.07
N ALA A 72 11.70 -11.37 19.89
CA ALA A 72 11.46 -9.95 20.10
C ALA A 72 11.55 -9.13 18.79
N VAL A 73 12.60 -9.37 17.98
CA VAL A 73 12.78 -8.71 16.69
C VAL A 73 11.67 -9.09 15.70
N ILE A 74 11.31 -10.37 15.62
CA ILE A 74 10.26 -10.82 14.73
C ILE A 74 8.90 -10.21 15.12
N ASN A 75 8.55 -10.21 16.42
CA ASN A 75 7.30 -9.61 16.90
C ASN A 75 7.24 -8.11 16.59
N GLU A 76 8.33 -7.37 16.83
CA GLU A 76 8.40 -5.94 16.50
C GLU A 76 8.20 -5.69 14.98
N ILE A 77 8.75 -6.57 14.13
CA ILE A 77 8.56 -6.48 12.68
C ILE A 77 7.11 -6.75 12.30
N PHE A 78 6.49 -7.78 12.88
CA PHE A 78 5.07 -8.06 12.64
C PHE A 78 4.18 -6.91 13.04
N GLU A 79 4.44 -6.28 14.20
CA GLU A 79 3.68 -5.13 14.68
C GLU A 79 3.85 -3.86 13.81
N LYS A 80 5.03 -3.63 13.22
CA LYS A 80 5.35 -2.36 12.53
C LYS A 80 5.32 -2.44 11.01
N PHE A 81 5.60 -3.59 10.43
CA PHE A 81 5.80 -3.73 8.98
C PHE A 81 4.82 -4.70 8.31
N ILE A 82 4.24 -5.61 9.08
CA ILE A 82 3.20 -6.48 8.57
C ILE A 82 1.88 -5.92 9.06
N VAL A 83 1.26 -5.12 8.21
CA VAL A 83 -0.13 -4.70 8.42
C VAL A 83 -0.94 -5.98 8.47
N THR A 84 -1.47 -6.30 9.64
CA THR A 84 -2.46 -7.37 9.76
C THR A 84 -3.73 -6.90 9.06
N ASP A 85 -4.51 -7.82 8.50
CA ASP A 85 -5.82 -7.52 7.87
C ASP A 85 -6.75 -6.67 8.76
N ASP A 86 -6.45 -6.59 10.07
CA ASP A 86 -7.18 -5.77 11.03
C ASP A 86 -6.82 -4.27 10.99
N ASP A 87 -5.66 -3.88 10.40
CA ASP A 87 -5.23 -2.48 10.24
C ASP A 87 -5.51 -1.93 8.83
N GLU A 88 -5.96 -2.75 7.88
CA GLU A 88 -6.46 -2.24 6.61
C GLU A 88 -7.77 -1.48 6.85
N GLU A 89 -7.75 -0.19 6.53
CA GLU A 89 -8.99 0.59 6.49
C GLU A 89 -9.96 -0.06 5.52
N VAL A 90 -11.06 -0.60 6.05
CA VAL A 90 -12.09 -1.28 5.25
C VAL A 90 -13.34 -0.44 5.13
N PHE A 91 -13.91 -0.40 3.96
CA PHE A 91 -15.25 0.11 3.72
C PHE A 91 -16.26 -0.99 3.96
N VAL A 92 -17.17 -0.78 4.91
CA VAL A 92 -18.21 -1.76 5.26
C VAL A 92 -19.54 -1.35 4.64
N ILE A 93 -20.06 -2.21 3.78
CA ILE A 93 -21.42 -2.12 3.30
C ILE A 93 -22.28 -3.11 4.11
N ASP A 94 -23.24 -2.60 4.87
CA ASP A 94 -24.17 -3.41 5.66
C ASP A 94 -25.58 -3.14 5.14
N SER A 95 -26.10 -4.07 4.35
CA SER A 95 -27.47 -4.04 3.85
C SER A 95 -28.29 -5.16 4.51
N ARG A 96 -29.62 -5.19 4.30
CA ARG A 96 -30.49 -6.20 4.92
C ARG A 96 -30.13 -7.63 4.53
N ASP A 97 -29.59 -7.82 3.32
CA ASP A 97 -29.35 -9.13 2.74
C ASP A 97 -27.87 -9.46 2.56
N ASP A 98 -26.99 -8.43 2.50
CA ASP A 98 -25.58 -8.59 2.17
C ASP A 98 -24.70 -7.74 3.06
N LYS A 99 -23.56 -8.29 3.45
CA LYS A 99 -22.51 -7.58 4.20
C LYS A 99 -21.17 -7.77 3.52
N TYR A 100 -20.58 -6.66 3.06
CA TYR A 100 -19.28 -6.64 2.41
C TYR A 100 -18.27 -5.87 3.25
N ARG A 101 -17.05 -6.37 3.29
CA ARG A 101 -15.86 -5.66 3.82
C ARG A 101 -14.88 -5.52 2.66
N ILE A 102 -14.67 -4.31 2.20
CA ILE A 102 -13.85 -3.99 1.03
C ILE A 102 -12.67 -3.16 1.51
N PRO A 103 -11.41 -3.61 1.35
CA PRO A 103 -10.25 -2.78 1.64
C PRO A 103 -10.34 -1.44 0.89
N LEU A 104 -10.12 -0.32 1.58
CA LEU A 104 -10.16 1.00 0.92
C LEU A 104 -9.12 1.11 -0.20
N ALA A 105 -8.01 0.39 -0.07
CA ALA A 105 -6.96 0.32 -1.09
C ALA A 105 -7.45 -0.31 -2.41
N ASP A 106 -8.42 -1.24 -2.36
CA ASP A 106 -8.96 -1.91 -3.55
C ASP A 106 -10.03 -1.08 -4.26
N ILE A 107 -10.56 -0.04 -3.59
CA ILE A 107 -11.59 0.82 -4.18
C ILE A 107 -10.93 1.87 -5.08
N LEU A 108 -11.22 1.79 -6.37
CA LEU A 108 -10.73 2.73 -7.39
C LEU A 108 -11.48 4.06 -7.30
N PHE A 109 -12.81 3.99 -7.21
CA PHE A 109 -13.69 5.14 -7.09
C PHE A 109 -15.09 4.73 -6.61
N PHE A 110 -15.85 5.70 -6.15
CA PHE A 110 -17.28 5.57 -5.94
C PHE A 110 -18.05 6.32 -7.01
N GLU A 111 -19.13 5.70 -7.51
CA GLU A 111 -20.01 6.27 -8.52
C GLU A 111 -21.45 6.35 -8.02
N SER A 112 -22.09 7.51 -8.17
CA SER A 112 -23.52 7.66 -7.91
C SER A 112 -24.32 7.48 -9.21
N ARG A 113 -25.10 6.40 -9.28
CA ARG A 113 -26.00 6.11 -10.40
C ARG A 113 -27.30 5.46 -9.90
N GLN A 114 -28.41 5.72 -10.56
CA GLN A 114 -29.71 5.11 -10.26
C GLN A 114 -30.14 5.20 -8.78
N LYS A 115 -29.87 6.33 -8.11
CA LYS A 115 -30.15 6.57 -6.69
C LYS A 115 -29.39 5.66 -5.69
N LYS A 116 -28.33 5.01 -6.14
CA LYS A 116 -27.39 4.24 -5.32
C LYS A 116 -25.98 4.75 -5.52
N ILE A 117 -25.10 4.43 -4.60
CA ILE A 117 -23.66 4.56 -4.76
C ILE A 117 -23.07 3.17 -4.99
N TYR A 118 -22.10 3.08 -5.87
CA TYR A 118 -21.34 1.87 -6.15
C TYR A 118 -19.90 2.09 -5.77
N ALA A 119 -19.34 1.22 -4.92
CA ALA A 119 -17.92 1.10 -4.70
C ALA A 119 -17.36 0.23 -5.84
N CYS A 120 -16.50 0.80 -6.68
CA CYS A 120 -15.95 0.16 -7.87
C CYS A 120 -14.51 -0.29 -7.60
N THR A 121 -14.22 -1.57 -7.76
CA THR A 121 -12.90 -2.20 -7.69
C THR A 121 -12.46 -2.64 -9.09
N GLU A 122 -11.30 -3.29 -9.25
CA GLU A 122 -10.86 -3.79 -10.57
C GLU A 122 -11.81 -4.86 -11.16
N GLY A 123 -12.49 -5.64 -10.34
CA GLY A 123 -13.30 -6.79 -10.80
C GLY A 123 -14.78 -6.71 -10.49
N GLU A 124 -15.18 -5.92 -9.49
CA GLU A 124 -16.55 -5.94 -8.95
C GLU A 124 -17.07 -4.56 -8.60
N GLU A 125 -18.39 -4.42 -8.52
CA GLU A 125 -19.08 -3.22 -8.08
C GLU A 125 -20.05 -3.56 -6.96
N TYR A 126 -19.97 -2.83 -5.85
CA TYR A 126 -20.80 -3.06 -4.67
C TYR A 126 -21.76 -1.89 -4.47
N GLY A 127 -23.07 -2.14 -4.69
CA GLY A 127 -24.09 -1.11 -4.63
C GLY A 127 -24.69 -0.94 -3.23
N PHE A 128 -24.77 0.31 -2.74
CA PHE A 128 -25.39 0.62 -1.45
C PHE A 128 -26.16 1.95 -1.49
N TYR A 129 -26.95 2.20 -0.45
CA TYR A 129 -27.72 3.45 -0.33
C TYR A 129 -27.00 4.42 0.58
N ASP A 130 -26.53 5.53 0.01
CA ASP A 130 -26.00 6.70 0.73
C ASP A 130 -26.04 7.91 -0.21
N THR A 131 -25.61 9.07 0.27
CA THR A 131 -25.34 10.26 -0.53
C THR A 131 -23.86 10.45 -0.71
N MET A 132 -23.45 11.07 -1.85
CA MET A 132 -22.04 11.32 -2.09
C MET A 132 -21.43 12.30 -1.07
N ASP A 133 -22.22 13.21 -0.52
CA ASP A 133 -21.76 14.18 0.49
C ASP A 133 -21.48 13.45 1.82
N ASN A 134 -22.40 12.57 2.28
CA ASN A 134 -22.16 11.74 3.47
C ASN A 134 -20.98 10.79 3.28
N LEU A 135 -20.80 10.26 2.08
CA LEU A 135 -19.68 9.37 1.78
C LEU A 135 -18.36 10.12 1.83
N GLU A 136 -18.29 11.32 1.24
CA GLU A 136 -17.10 12.18 1.25
C GLU A 136 -16.67 12.54 2.68
N GLU A 137 -17.63 12.82 3.58
CA GLU A 137 -17.36 13.08 5.00
C GLU A 137 -16.85 11.86 5.78
N LYS A 138 -17.20 10.65 5.36
CA LYS A 138 -16.78 9.39 6.01
C LYS A 138 -15.44 8.87 5.49
N MET A 139 -15.05 9.26 4.28
CA MET A 139 -13.80 8.80 3.68
C MET A 139 -12.60 9.53 4.25
N ASN A 140 -11.47 8.82 4.30
CA ASN A 140 -10.19 9.40 4.66
C ASN A 140 -9.65 10.33 3.55
N ASP A 141 -8.53 10.99 3.84
CA ASP A 141 -7.88 11.93 2.92
C ASP A 141 -7.36 11.29 1.62
N ASN A 142 -7.42 9.97 1.48
CA ASN A 142 -7.00 9.28 0.25
C ASN A 142 -8.04 9.40 -0.87
N PHE A 143 -9.26 9.84 -0.58
CA PHE A 143 -10.29 10.04 -1.59
C PHE A 143 -10.50 11.53 -1.90
N ILE A 144 -10.84 11.82 -3.15
CA ILE A 144 -11.12 13.19 -3.61
C ILE A 144 -12.34 13.23 -4.53
N ARG A 145 -13.18 14.22 -4.32
CA ARG A 145 -14.33 14.47 -5.19
C ARG A 145 -13.88 15.13 -6.51
N CYS A 146 -14.14 14.46 -7.64
CA CYS A 146 -13.83 15.01 -8.98
C CYS A 146 -15.09 15.46 -9.74
N HIS A 147 -16.26 14.93 -9.35
CA HIS A 147 -17.54 15.24 -9.97
C HIS A 147 -18.67 15.07 -8.93
N ARG A 148 -19.86 15.67 -9.18
CA ARG A 148 -21.02 15.50 -8.29
C ARG A 148 -21.39 14.02 -8.03
N GLY A 149 -21.05 13.14 -8.96
CA GLY A 149 -21.34 11.71 -8.89
C GLY A 149 -20.10 10.82 -8.76
N TYR A 150 -18.89 11.37 -8.55
CA TYR A 150 -17.67 10.56 -8.45
C TYR A 150 -16.76 11.04 -7.33
N LEU A 151 -16.33 10.08 -6.49
CA LEU A 151 -15.33 10.23 -5.45
C LEU A 151 -14.20 9.22 -5.75
N VAL A 152 -12.95 9.67 -5.92
CA VAL A 152 -11.86 8.90 -6.53
C VAL A 152 -10.74 8.68 -5.54
N ASN A 153 -10.17 7.47 -5.52
CA ASN A 153 -8.96 7.16 -4.78
C ASN A 153 -7.77 7.89 -5.44
N LYS A 154 -7.11 8.77 -4.69
CA LYS A 154 -5.98 9.58 -5.17
C LYS A 154 -4.81 8.72 -5.65
N HIS A 155 -4.59 7.56 -5.01
CA HIS A 155 -3.51 6.64 -5.35
C HIS A 155 -3.71 5.96 -6.70
N GLU A 156 -4.95 5.90 -7.20
CA GLU A 156 -5.28 5.31 -8.49
C GLU A 156 -5.28 6.29 -9.66
N ILE A 157 -5.09 7.58 -9.39
CA ILE A 157 -5.04 8.60 -10.44
C ILE A 157 -3.71 8.49 -11.20
N ASP A 158 -3.78 8.29 -12.51
CA ASP A 158 -2.63 8.35 -13.44
C ASP A 158 -2.38 9.79 -13.92
N ARG A 159 -3.42 10.45 -14.43
CA ARG A 159 -3.31 11.82 -14.96
C ARG A 159 -4.63 12.57 -14.91
N ILE A 160 -4.53 13.90 -14.85
CA ILE A 160 -5.68 14.81 -14.84
C ILE A 160 -5.58 15.79 -16.01
N MET A 161 -6.59 15.77 -16.88
CA MET A 161 -6.68 16.67 -18.04
C MET A 161 -7.72 17.77 -17.80
N ILE A 162 -7.36 18.77 -16.99
CA ILE A 162 -8.25 19.86 -16.55
C ILE A 162 -8.92 20.60 -17.72
N SER A 163 -8.22 20.79 -18.86
CA SER A 163 -8.75 21.44 -20.05
C SER A 163 -9.85 20.61 -20.74
N LYS A 164 -9.78 19.29 -20.64
CA LYS A 164 -10.75 18.36 -21.23
C LYS A 164 -11.87 17.98 -20.26
N ASN A 165 -11.76 18.33 -18.98
CA ASN A 165 -12.62 17.90 -17.88
C ASN A 165 -12.60 16.38 -17.67
N GLU A 166 -11.43 15.78 -17.76
CA GLU A 166 -11.20 14.34 -17.69
C GLU A 166 -10.14 14.02 -16.65
N LEU A 167 -10.32 12.89 -15.95
CA LEU A 167 -9.38 12.29 -15.04
C LEU A 167 -9.23 10.81 -15.44
N TYR A 168 -8.00 10.33 -15.53
CA TYR A 168 -7.67 8.96 -15.91
C TYR A 168 -7.06 8.21 -14.74
N LEU A 169 -7.54 6.99 -14.51
CA LEU A 169 -6.97 6.05 -13.55
C LEU A 169 -5.87 5.21 -14.22
N LYS A 170 -5.06 4.54 -13.42
CA LYS A 170 -3.95 3.67 -13.86
C LYS A 170 -4.39 2.53 -14.79
N ASN A 171 -5.65 2.08 -14.70
CA ASN A 171 -6.26 1.08 -15.55
C ASN A 171 -7.00 1.66 -16.77
N ASP A 172 -6.65 2.90 -17.18
CA ASP A 172 -7.23 3.61 -18.33
C ASP A 172 -8.73 3.96 -18.19
N ILE A 173 -9.34 3.81 -17.03
CA ILE A 173 -10.71 4.30 -16.78
C ILE A 173 -10.69 5.83 -16.81
N CYS A 174 -11.59 6.42 -17.62
CA CYS A 174 -11.76 7.86 -17.74
C CYS A 174 -12.98 8.33 -16.96
N LEU A 175 -12.78 9.22 -16.02
CA LEU A 175 -13.85 9.81 -15.20
C LEU A 175 -14.03 11.31 -15.51
N PRO A 176 -15.28 11.84 -15.47
CA PRO A 176 -15.54 13.23 -15.73
C PRO A 176 -15.13 14.13 -14.56
N VAL A 177 -14.65 15.33 -14.86
CA VAL A 177 -14.31 16.36 -13.88
C VAL A 177 -15.28 17.54 -14.00
N SER A 178 -15.98 17.87 -12.92
CA SER A 178 -16.85 19.07 -12.86
C SER A 178 -16.04 20.32 -12.53
N ARG A 179 -16.53 21.47 -13.00
CA ARG A 179 -15.87 22.79 -12.77
C ARG A 179 -15.65 23.09 -11.30
N SER A 180 -16.62 22.73 -10.45
CA SER A 180 -16.59 22.96 -8.99
C SER A 180 -15.45 22.26 -8.27
N TYR A 181 -14.95 21.14 -8.79
CA TYR A 181 -13.95 20.30 -8.14
C TYR A 181 -12.53 20.47 -8.71
N LYS A 182 -12.37 21.30 -9.76
CA LYS A 182 -11.06 21.52 -10.40
C LYS A 182 -10.02 22.15 -9.47
N ALA A 183 -10.43 22.96 -8.51
CA ALA A 183 -9.52 23.61 -7.59
C ALA A 183 -8.78 22.55 -6.73
N GLY A 184 -9.51 21.67 -6.06
CA GLY A 184 -8.91 20.60 -5.24
C GLY A 184 -8.05 19.65 -6.04
N LEU A 185 -8.45 19.31 -7.28
CA LEU A 185 -7.65 18.44 -8.15
C LEU A 185 -6.31 19.05 -8.59
N LYS A 186 -6.23 20.40 -8.73
CA LYS A 186 -4.98 21.09 -9.06
C LYS A 186 -3.96 21.08 -7.92
N GLU A 187 -4.43 20.97 -6.68
CA GLU A 187 -3.57 20.92 -5.50
C GLU A 187 -2.87 19.57 -5.31
N LEU A 188 -3.30 18.51 -6.02
CA LEU A 188 -2.69 17.20 -5.94
C LEU A 188 -1.28 17.13 -6.54
N GLY A 189 -0.86 18.11 -7.36
CA GLY A 189 0.49 18.18 -7.93
C GLY A 189 0.81 17.07 -8.94
N ILE A 190 -0.21 16.45 -9.54
CA ILE A 190 -0.11 15.38 -10.56
C ILE A 190 -0.21 15.99 -11.95
#